data_ed5363b661d7dadf9015d0ae5bc3b5a9
#
_entry.id   ed5363b661d7dadf9015d0ae5bc3b5a9
#
_cell.length_a   1.000
_cell.length_b   1.000
_cell.length_c   1.000
_cell.angle_alpha   90.00
_cell.angle_beta   90.00
_cell.angle_gamma   90.00
#
_symmetry.space_group_name_H-M   'P 1'
#
loop_
_entity.id
_entity.type
_entity.pdbx_description
1 polymer ?
#
loop_
_entity_poly.entity_id
_entity_poly.type
_entity_poly.pdbx_seq_one_letter_code
_entity_poly.pdbx_strand_id
1 'polypeptide(L)'
;MIQLYAKRRLEKGFACSSDSYLQKELESSFIYEDTPNQITATHDVKMDMESDRPMDRLVCGDVGFGKTEVAIRAAFKAVDNSKQVAILVPTTILAYQHYRTFSERLKDMPVTVDYVNRFRTAKQKADTLKRLEEGKLDILIGTHQLVNKNVKFKDLGLLIIDEEQKFGVNVKDKLKTISETVDTLTLTATPIPRTLQFSLMAARDLSVITTPPPNRYPIETHVVSFNEETIRDAISYEIERGGQVFFINNRIENIKEVAGMIQRLVPGAKVGIGHGQMEGKKLEELMLAFMEGEFDVLVATTIIESGLDVPNANTIFINNANNFGLSDLHQMRGRVGRSNKKAFCYFITPPYSAMTEDARKRIQALEQFSELGSGFNIAMKDLEIRGAGDLLGGEQSGFINEIGFDTYQKIMNEAIEELKENEFAELYAEENDVETKEFVKDIQIDTDFETLFPDEYINNITERLNLYNELNLIKGEANLEKFEQKLIDRFGALPKPAIALLNSVRLKWKASSLGLEKVIIKQGKMIGYFISDQQSNFYQTNRFMKVVQCIQQNGNICKMKEKQTKNGLRLLLTFDNVKTINKALELISKI
;
A
#
# COMPACT_ATOMS: atom_id res chain seq x y z
N MET A 1 20.47 1.92 0.50
CA MET A 1 19.29 1.27 -0.07
C MET A 1 19.08 1.64 -1.52
N ILE A 2 19.02 2.91 -1.90
CA ILE A 2 18.95 3.34 -3.31
C ILE A 2 20.05 2.68 -4.15
N GLN A 3 21.29 2.57 -3.63
CA GLN A 3 22.39 1.83 -4.28
C GLN A 3 22.06 0.35 -4.55
N LEU A 4 21.36 -0.32 -3.64
CA LEU A 4 20.99 -1.72 -3.81
C LEU A 4 19.94 -1.89 -4.92
N TYR A 5 18.96 -0.98 -4.97
CA TYR A 5 17.93 -0.98 -6.02
C TYR A 5 18.50 -0.55 -7.38
N ALA A 6 19.41 0.44 -7.37
CA ALA A 6 20.14 0.84 -8.56
C ALA A 6 20.96 -0.33 -9.14
N LYS A 7 21.69 -1.07 -8.29
CA LYS A 7 22.44 -2.26 -8.70
C LYS A 7 21.54 -3.35 -9.29
N ARG A 8 20.36 -3.57 -8.69
CA ARG A 8 19.38 -4.55 -9.17
C ARG A 8 18.80 -4.19 -10.55
N ARG A 9 18.61 -2.89 -10.84
CA ARG A 9 18.17 -2.42 -12.16
C ARG A 9 19.18 -2.72 -13.29
N LEU A 10 20.46 -2.94 -12.94
CA LEU A 10 21.52 -3.33 -13.91
C LEU A 10 21.57 -4.83 -14.18
N GLU A 11 21.04 -5.63 -13.26
CA GLU A 11 21.04 -7.08 -13.43
C GLU A 11 19.92 -7.50 -14.40
N LYS A 12 20.23 -8.46 -15.27
CA LYS A 12 19.23 -9.07 -16.14
C LYS A 12 18.53 -10.20 -15.39
N GLY A 13 17.22 -10.11 -15.30
CA GLY A 13 16.32 -11.15 -14.79
C GLY A 13 15.94 -12.15 -15.90
N PHE A 14 15.07 -13.06 -15.54
CA PHE A 14 14.42 -13.97 -16.47
C PHE A 14 13.07 -13.37 -16.88
N ALA A 15 12.91 -13.06 -18.17
CA ALA A 15 11.62 -12.62 -18.70
C ALA A 15 10.71 -13.83 -18.96
N CYS A 16 9.57 -13.90 -18.24
CA CYS A 16 8.55 -14.89 -18.52
C CYS A 16 7.88 -14.64 -19.87
N SER A 17 7.40 -15.68 -20.52
CA SER A 17 6.55 -15.55 -21.70
C SER A 17 5.17 -14.96 -21.36
N SER A 18 4.47 -14.43 -22.35
CA SER A 18 3.06 -14.03 -22.19
C SER A 18 2.19 -15.22 -21.77
N ASP A 19 1.00 -14.93 -21.21
CA ASP A 19 0.12 -15.93 -20.62
C ASP A 19 -0.23 -17.08 -21.57
N SER A 20 0.07 -18.29 -21.13
CA SER A 20 -0.30 -19.53 -21.81
C SER A 20 -1.81 -19.81 -21.70
N TYR A 21 -2.26 -20.86 -22.39
CA TYR A 21 -3.62 -21.37 -22.25
C TYR A 21 -3.91 -21.82 -20.80
N LEU A 22 -2.95 -22.52 -20.17
CA LEU A 22 -3.10 -23.01 -18.79
C LEU A 22 -3.20 -21.86 -17.77
N GLN A 23 -2.46 -20.76 -17.97
CA GLN A 23 -2.59 -19.57 -17.13
C GLN A 23 -4.00 -18.97 -17.20
N LYS A 24 -4.55 -18.87 -18.41
CA LYS A 24 -5.92 -18.36 -18.62
C LYS A 24 -6.98 -19.29 -18.03
N GLU A 25 -6.77 -20.62 -18.12
CA GLU A 25 -7.64 -21.62 -17.54
C GLU A 25 -7.63 -21.53 -16.01
N LEU A 26 -6.45 -21.42 -15.39
CA LEU A 26 -6.32 -21.19 -13.96
C LEU A 26 -7.08 -19.93 -13.51
N GLU A 27 -6.91 -18.81 -14.20
CA GLU A 27 -7.59 -17.56 -13.83
C GLU A 27 -9.11 -17.65 -14.02
N SER A 28 -9.57 -18.28 -15.10
CA SER A 28 -11.00 -18.48 -15.37
C SER A 28 -11.67 -19.45 -14.39
N SER A 29 -10.91 -20.36 -13.78
CA SER A 29 -11.42 -21.30 -12.77
C SER A 29 -11.56 -20.68 -11.38
N PHE A 30 -11.25 -19.39 -11.20
CA PHE A 30 -11.44 -18.71 -9.93
C PHE A 30 -12.92 -18.52 -9.64
N ILE A 31 -13.37 -19.05 -8.51
CA ILE A 31 -14.80 -19.13 -8.16
C ILE A 31 -15.41 -17.78 -7.73
N TYR A 32 -14.57 -16.79 -7.46
CA TYR A 32 -14.99 -15.45 -7.09
C TYR A 32 -14.77 -14.47 -8.24
N GLU A 33 -15.51 -13.37 -8.23
CA GLU A 33 -15.29 -12.27 -9.14
C GLU A 33 -14.12 -11.40 -8.69
N ASP A 34 -13.18 -11.16 -9.59
CA ASP A 34 -12.03 -10.29 -9.29
C ASP A 34 -12.46 -8.84 -9.11
N THR A 35 -11.95 -8.20 -8.07
CA THR A 35 -12.13 -6.75 -7.91
C THR A 35 -11.23 -5.97 -8.88
N PRO A 36 -11.59 -4.71 -9.24
CA PRO A 36 -10.77 -3.89 -10.14
C PRO A 36 -9.29 -3.79 -9.70
N ASN A 37 -9.05 -3.65 -8.39
CA ASN A 37 -7.68 -3.57 -7.89
C ASN A 37 -6.94 -4.92 -7.92
N GLN A 38 -7.63 -6.05 -7.78
CA GLN A 38 -7.02 -7.38 -7.97
C GLN A 38 -6.59 -7.58 -9.44
N ILE A 39 -7.44 -7.17 -10.39
CA ILE A 39 -7.12 -7.22 -11.82
C ILE A 39 -5.87 -6.37 -12.10
N THR A 40 -5.86 -5.12 -11.62
CA THR A 40 -4.70 -4.23 -11.82
C THR A 40 -3.44 -4.79 -11.19
N ALA A 41 -3.49 -5.23 -9.92
CA ALA A 41 -2.33 -5.79 -9.23
C ALA A 41 -1.81 -7.07 -9.92
N THR A 42 -2.70 -7.94 -10.41
CA THR A 42 -2.31 -9.14 -11.17
C THR A 42 -1.65 -8.76 -12.50
N HIS A 43 -2.21 -7.78 -13.19
CA HIS A 43 -1.63 -7.27 -14.45
C HIS A 43 -0.23 -6.68 -14.22
N ASP A 44 -0.09 -5.82 -13.22
CA ASP A 44 1.20 -5.21 -12.87
C ASP A 44 2.29 -6.27 -12.57
N VAL A 45 1.95 -7.28 -11.75
CA VAL A 45 2.86 -8.38 -11.42
C VAL A 45 3.28 -9.15 -12.68
N LYS A 46 2.33 -9.46 -13.58
CA LYS A 46 2.63 -10.17 -14.82
C LYS A 46 3.52 -9.36 -15.74
N MET A 47 3.25 -8.07 -15.88
CA MET A 47 4.07 -7.16 -16.71
C MET A 47 5.51 -7.08 -16.20
N ASP A 48 5.70 -7.02 -14.87
CA ASP A 48 7.04 -7.03 -14.29
C ASP A 48 7.75 -8.36 -14.58
N MET A 49 7.06 -9.51 -14.40
CA MET A 49 7.63 -10.84 -14.69
C MET A 49 7.93 -11.08 -16.18
N GLU A 50 7.27 -10.36 -17.08
CA GLU A 50 7.53 -10.40 -18.53
C GLU A 50 8.66 -9.46 -18.95
N SER A 51 9.15 -8.61 -18.04
CA SER A 51 10.29 -7.74 -18.23
C SER A 51 11.61 -8.51 -18.12
N ASP A 52 12.67 -8.02 -18.74
CA ASP A 52 14.03 -8.54 -18.59
C ASP A 52 14.74 -8.07 -17.30
N ARG A 53 14.04 -7.31 -16.46
CA ARG A 53 14.53 -6.81 -15.17
C ARG A 53 13.89 -7.61 -14.01
N PRO A 54 14.68 -7.99 -12.98
CA PRO A 54 14.10 -8.72 -11.85
C PRO A 54 13.03 -7.90 -11.12
N MET A 55 11.82 -8.44 -11.02
CA MET A 55 10.70 -7.81 -10.30
C MET A 55 11.04 -7.59 -8.82
N ASP A 56 10.68 -6.44 -8.26
CA ASP A 56 10.58 -6.19 -6.82
C ASP A 56 9.32 -5.41 -6.50
N ARG A 57 8.21 -6.14 -6.37
CA ARG A 57 6.91 -5.53 -6.18
C ARG A 57 6.33 -5.84 -4.80
N LEU A 58 5.78 -4.80 -4.18
CA LEU A 58 4.99 -4.90 -2.96
C LEU A 58 3.50 -4.86 -3.31
N VAL A 59 2.76 -5.92 -2.97
CA VAL A 59 1.29 -5.94 -3.04
C VAL A 59 0.74 -5.72 -1.64
N CYS A 60 0.12 -4.56 -1.44
CA CYS A 60 -0.51 -4.16 -0.19
C CYS A 60 -2.04 -4.26 -0.30
N GLY A 61 -2.70 -4.75 0.74
CA GLY A 61 -4.16 -4.80 0.79
C GLY A 61 -4.61 -5.45 2.09
N ASP A 62 -5.79 -5.09 2.57
CA ASP A 62 -6.33 -5.60 3.82
C ASP A 62 -6.38 -7.12 3.87
N VAL A 63 -6.49 -7.66 5.07
CA VAL A 63 -6.64 -9.10 5.27
C VAL A 63 -7.88 -9.61 4.56
N GLY A 64 -7.73 -10.66 3.73
CA GLY A 64 -8.83 -11.26 2.96
C GLY A 64 -9.18 -10.50 1.66
N PHE A 65 -8.34 -9.58 1.17
CA PHE A 65 -8.53 -8.88 -0.11
C PHE A 65 -7.92 -9.62 -1.31
N GLY A 66 -7.64 -10.92 -1.18
CA GLY A 66 -7.22 -11.77 -2.28
C GLY A 66 -5.76 -11.65 -2.70
N LYS A 67 -4.87 -11.06 -1.87
CA LYS A 67 -3.41 -11.03 -2.13
C LYS A 67 -2.83 -12.40 -2.46
N THR A 68 -3.32 -13.45 -1.78
CA THR A 68 -2.87 -14.82 -2.01
C THR A 68 -3.22 -15.32 -3.41
N GLU A 69 -4.36 -14.93 -3.99
CA GLU A 69 -4.71 -15.29 -5.37
C GLU A 69 -3.76 -14.64 -6.37
N VAL A 70 -3.38 -13.37 -6.16
CA VAL A 70 -2.35 -12.70 -6.98
C VAL A 70 -1.03 -13.47 -6.91
N ALA A 71 -0.63 -13.93 -5.71
CA ALA A 71 0.58 -14.72 -5.52
C ALA A 71 0.50 -16.10 -6.19
N ILE A 72 -0.67 -16.76 -6.18
CA ILE A 72 -0.89 -18.06 -6.85
C ILE A 72 -0.74 -17.90 -8.37
N ARG A 73 -1.33 -16.85 -8.95
CA ARG A 73 -1.24 -16.56 -10.39
C ARG A 73 0.20 -16.26 -10.81
N ALA A 74 0.95 -15.50 -10.00
CA ALA A 74 2.36 -15.25 -10.23
C ALA A 74 3.21 -16.54 -10.10
N ALA A 75 2.94 -17.35 -9.08
CA ALA A 75 3.64 -18.63 -8.88
C ALA A 75 3.40 -19.58 -10.06
N PHE A 76 2.16 -19.68 -10.53
CA PHE A 76 1.85 -20.53 -11.68
C PHE A 76 2.55 -20.01 -12.95
N LYS A 77 2.56 -18.71 -13.19
CA LYS A 77 3.28 -18.11 -14.32
C LYS A 77 4.76 -18.46 -14.32
N ALA A 78 5.42 -18.43 -13.17
CA ALA A 78 6.83 -18.86 -13.04
C ALA A 78 7.00 -20.34 -13.35
N VAL A 79 6.12 -21.23 -12.82
CA VAL A 79 6.17 -22.67 -13.05
C VAL A 79 5.89 -23.02 -14.52
N ASP A 80 4.92 -22.34 -15.14
CA ASP A 80 4.60 -22.49 -16.57
C ASP A 80 5.80 -22.12 -17.48
N ASN A 81 6.70 -21.26 -16.98
CA ASN A 81 7.99 -20.95 -17.59
C ASN A 81 9.15 -21.82 -17.08
N SER A 82 8.85 -23.00 -16.52
CA SER A 82 9.82 -23.98 -16.02
C SER A 82 10.74 -23.47 -14.89
N LYS A 83 10.29 -22.48 -14.12
CA LYS A 83 11.00 -21.96 -12.95
C LYS A 83 10.41 -22.49 -11.65
N GLN A 84 11.27 -22.63 -10.66
CA GLN A 84 10.84 -22.99 -9.30
C GLN A 84 10.44 -21.75 -8.50
N VAL A 85 9.53 -21.93 -7.53
CA VAL A 85 8.99 -20.86 -6.69
C VAL A 85 9.26 -21.15 -5.22
N ALA A 86 9.77 -20.16 -4.50
CA ALA A 86 9.91 -20.18 -3.05
C ALA A 86 8.85 -19.27 -2.41
N ILE A 87 8.10 -19.78 -1.43
CA ILE A 87 7.13 -18.97 -0.67
C ILE A 87 7.57 -18.94 0.79
N LEU A 88 8.00 -17.77 1.21
CA LEU A 88 8.49 -17.51 2.56
C LEU A 88 7.40 -16.91 3.44
N VAL A 89 7.12 -17.55 4.56
CA VAL A 89 6.10 -17.13 5.53
C VAL A 89 6.67 -17.09 6.95
N PRO A 90 6.15 -16.23 7.85
CA PRO A 90 6.73 -16.04 9.18
C PRO A 90 6.52 -17.22 10.14
N THR A 91 5.44 -17.98 9.99
CA THR A 91 5.07 -19.03 10.94
C THR A 91 4.83 -20.37 10.28
N THR A 92 4.99 -21.45 11.05
CA THR A 92 4.75 -22.83 10.60
C THR A 92 3.30 -23.10 10.25
N ILE A 93 2.37 -22.46 10.96
CA ILE A 93 0.94 -22.59 10.72
C ILE A 93 0.58 -21.93 9.38
N LEU A 94 1.09 -20.74 9.15
CA LEU A 94 0.88 -20.04 7.88
C LEU A 94 1.48 -20.82 6.70
N ALA A 95 2.65 -21.47 6.89
CA ALA A 95 3.22 -22.35 5.87
C ALA A 95 2.27 -23.51 5.51
N TYR A 96 1.64 -24.11 6.50
CA TYR A 96 0.66 -25.16 6.29
C TYR A 96 -0.63 -24.67 5.63
N GLN A 97 -1.12 -23.49 6.03
CA GLN A 97 -2.30 -22.88 5.40
C GLN A 97 -2.03 -22.53 3.93
N HIS A 98 -0.92 -21.88 3.62
CA HIS A 98 -0.52 -21.61 2.24
C HIS A 98 -0.38 -22.91 1.44
N TYR A 99 0.24 -23.96 2.02
CA TYR A 99 0.34 -25.24 1.35
C TYR A 99 -1.04 -25.80 0.98
N ARG A 100 -2.00 -25.78 1.90
CA ARG A 100 -3.38 -26.22 1.61
C ARG A 100 -4.02 -25.39 0.52
N THR A 101 -3.95 -24.06 0.64
CA THR A 101 -4.56 -23.13 -0.32
C THR A 101 -3.96 -23.29 -1.72
N PHE A 102 -2.62 -23.34 -1.83
CA PHE A 102 -1.95 -23.54 -3.12
C PHE A 102 -2.23 -24.93 -3.70
N SER A 103 -2.16 -25.97 -2.89
CA SER A 103 -2.44 -27.35 -3.34
C SER A 103 -3.88 -27.51 -3.83
N GLU A 104 -4.85 -26.91 -3.14
CA GLU A 104 -6.26 -26.96 -3.53
C GLU A 104 -6.53 -26.15 -4.79
N ARG A 105 -5.95 -24.95 -4.88
CA ARG A 105 -6.14 -24.03 -6.01
C ARG A 105 -5.48 -24.56 -7.30
N LEU A 106 -4.34 -25.24 -7.17
CA LEU A 106 -3.55 -25.79 -8.27
C LEU A 106 -3.78 -27.30 -8.53
N LYS A 107 -4.78 -27.91 -7.89
CA LYS A 107 -5.00 -29.38 -7.95
C LYS A 107 -5.21 -29.92 -9.37
N ASP A 108 -5.83 -29.12 -10.23
CA ASP A 108 -6.16 -29.49 -11.61
C ASP A 108 -5.06 -29.03 -12.60
N MET A 109 -3.97 -28.44 -12.11
CA MET A 109 -2.82 -27.98 -12.88
C MET A 109 -1.63 -28.92 -12.71
N PRO A 110 -0.76 -29.05 -13.72
CA PRO A 110 0.42 -29.93 -13.67
C PRO A 110 1.54 -29.31 -12.81
N VAL A 111 1.27 -28.99 -11.53
CA VAL A 111 2.18 -28.32 -10.62
C VAL A 111 2.34 -29.12 -9.33
N THR A 112 3.56 -29.28 -8.87
CA THR A 112 3.88 -29.96 -7.61
C THR A 112 4.15 -28.92 -6.51
N VAL A 113 3.37 -29.01 -5.42
CA VAL A 113 3.48 -28.13 -4.26
C VAL A 113 3.88 -28.94 -3.04
N ASP A 114 4.85 -28.48 -2.27
CA ASP A 114 5.20 -29.08 -0.99
C ASP A 114 5.64 -28.01 0.02
N TYR A 115 5.79 -28.37 1.28
CA TYR A 115 6.20 -27.43 2.31
C TYR A 115 7.24 -28.01 3.27
N VAL A 116 8.04 -27.11 3.88
CA VAL A 116 9.03 -27.47 4.89
C VAL A 116 8.77 -26.64 6.15
N ASN A 117 8.45 -27.33 7.22
CA ASN A 117 8.31 -26.75 8.56
C ASN A 117 8.78 -27.72 9.64
N ARG A 118 8.66 -27.36 10.91
CA ARG A 118 9.10 -28.22 12.03
C ARG A 118 8.20 -29.43 12.28
N PHE A 119 6.98 -29.48 11.74
CA PHE A 119 6.08 -30.65 11.85
C PHE A 119 6.53 -31.83 10.99
N ARG A 120 7.24 -31.56 9.90
CA ARG A 120 7.76 -32.62 9.04
C ARG A 120 8.91 -33.36 9.72
N THR A 121 8.90 -34.70 9.62
CA THR A 121 10.00 -35.55 10.07
C THR A 121 11.29 -35.23 9.27
N ALA A 122 12.44 -35.58 9.85
CA ALA A 122 13.72 -35.38 9.16
C ALA A 122 13.76 -36.11 7.79
N LYS A 123 13.15 -37.31 7.71
CA LYS A 123 13.05 -38.09 6.46
C LYS A 123 12.20 -37.35 5.42
N GLN A 124 11.03 -36.85 5.82
CA GLN A 124 10.16 -36.07 4.90
C GLN A 124 10.84 -34.83 4.40
N LYS A 125 11.53 -34.07 5.27
CA LYS A 125 12.30 -32.87 4.86
C LYS A 125 13.38 -33.23 3.86
N ALA A 126 14.16 -34.30 4.13
CA ALA A 126 15.21 -34.73 3.23
C ALA A 126 14.67 -35.14 1.84
N ASP A 127 13.53 -35.84 1.79
CA ASP A 127 12.88 -36.21 0.54
C ASP A 127 12.39 -34.95 -0.23
N THR A 128 11.72 -34.02 0.44
CA THR A 128 11.26 -32.77 -0.15
C THR A 128 12.43 -31.97 -0.74
N LEU A 129 13.54 -31.80 0.02
CA LEU A 129 14.71 -31.06 -0.43
C LEU A 129 15.42 -31.76 -1.61
N LYS A 130 15.46 -33.09 -1.61
CA LYS A 130 16.01 -33.86 -2.73
C LYS A 130 15.20 -33.66 -4.02
N ARG A 131 13.86 -33.75 -3.93
CA ARG A 131 12.98 -33.49 -5.07
C ARG A 131 13.12 -32.04 -5.58
N LEU A 132 13.33 -31.09 -4.68
CA LEU A 132 13.59 -29.69 -5.05
C LEU A 132 14.89 -29.55 -5.85
N GLU A 133 16.00 -30.13 -5.37
CA GLU A 133 17.31 -30.07 -6.02
C GLU A 133 17.31 -30.80 -7.38
N GLU A 134 16.52 -31.88 -7.51
CA GLU A 134 16.31 -32.61 -8.75
C GLU A 134 15.40 -31.86 -9.76
N GLY A 135 14.69 -30.80 -9.32
CA GLY A 135 13.72 -30.05 -10.14
C GLY A 135 12.40 -30.81 -10.34
N LYS A 136 12.05 -31.71 -9.42
CA LYS A 136 10.77 -32.45 -9.38
C LYS A 136 9.74 -31.81 -8.46
N LEU A 137 10.07 -30.69 -7.85
CA LEU A 137 9.20 -29.90 -7.01
C LEU A 137 9.22 -28.46 -7.51
N ASP A 138 8.04 -27.94 -7.86
CA ASP A 138 7.89 -26.65 -8.51
C ASP A 138 7.74 -25.52 -7.47
N ILE A 139 6.92 -25.74 -6.43
CA ILE A 139 6.64 -24.73 -5.41
C ILE A 139 7.00 -25.28 -4.04
N LEU A 140 7.91 -24.61 -3.34
CA LEU A 140 8.28 -24.91 -1.97
C LEU A 140 7.86 -23.79 -1.02
N ILE A 141 7.03 -24.13 -0.02
CA ILE A 141 6.54 -23.21 1.00
C ILE A 141 7.25 -23.49 2.33
N GLY A 142 7.68 -22.44 3.03
CA GLY A 142 8.30 -22.63 4.33
C GLY A 142 8.60 -21.35 5.08
N THR A 143 9.17 -21.53 6.28
CA THR A 143 9.59 -20.41 7.13
C THR A 143 11.03 -19.98 6.79
N HIS A 144 11.65 -19.19 7.66
CA HIS A 144 13.05 -18.77 7.53
C HIS A 144 14.05 -19.92 7.22
N GLN A 145 13.63 -21.18 7.36
CA GLN A 145 14.44 -22.34 6.97
C GLN A 145 14.73 -22.38 5.46
N LEU A 146 13.87 -21.79 4.63
CA LEU A 146 14.07 -21.74 3.17
C LEU A 146 15.33 -20.97 2.75
N VAL A 147 15.77 -20.00 3.55
CA VAL A 147 16.98 -19.22 3.26
C VAL A 147 18.27 -19.82 3.87
N ASN A 148 18.21 -21.07 4.33
CA ASN A 148 19.39 -21.77 4.82
C ASN A 148 20.16 -22.38 3.65
N LYS A 149 21.49 -22.46 3.80
CA LYS A 149 22.43 -22.99 2.79
C LYS A 149 22.12 -24.43 2.33
N ASN A 150 21.36 -25.19 3.14
CA ASN A 150 20.99 -26.58 2.82
C ASN A 150 19.80 -26.69 1.86
N VAL A 151 19.11 -25.61 1.58
CA VAL A 151 18.00 -25.56 0.62
C VAL A 151 18.57 -25.08 -0.71
N LYS A 152 18.59 -25.98 -1.67
CA LYS A 152 19.10 -25.72 -3.02
C LYS A 152 17.99 -25.86 -4.02
N PHE A 153 17.66 -24.78 -4.70
CA PHE A 153 16.77 -24.80 -5.85
C PHE A 153 17.61 -25.14 -7.11
N LYS A 154 17.02 -25.88 -8.02
CA LYS A 154 17.64 -26.15 -9.32
C LYS A 154 17.61 -24.91 -10.19
N ASP A 155 16.47 -24.21 -10.23
CA ASP A 155 16.26 -23.00 -11.02
C ASP A 155 15.16 -22.14 -10.41
N LEU A 156 15.53 -21.34 -9.40
CA LEU A 156 14.61 -20.44 -8.70
C LEU A 156 14.33 -19.21 -9.55
N GLY A 157 13.06 -19.01 -9.96
CA GLY A 157 12.64 -17.84 -10.74
C GLY A 157 11.80 -16.84 -9.97
N LEU A 158 11.07 -17.27 -8.92
CA LEU A 158 10.21 -16.38 -8.14
C LEU A 158 10.33 -16.64 -6.64
N LEU A 159 10.51 -15.56 -5.89
CA LEU A 159 10.48 -15.53 -4.43
C LEU A 159 9.24 -14.75 -3.98
N ILE A 160 8.31 -15.40 -3.29
CA ILE A 160 7.14 -14.78 -2.67
C ILE A 160 7.41 -14.65 -1.17
N ILE A 161 7.23 -13.45 -0.62
CA ILE A 161 7.43 -13.16 0.80
C ILE A 161 6.12 -12.66 1.37
N ASP A 162 5.52 -13.40 2.29
CA ASP A 162 4.33 -12.94 3.01
C ASP A 162 4.70 -12.36 4.37
N GLU A 163 4.13 -11.19 4.69
CA GLU A 163 4.36 -10.45 5.95
C GLU A 163 5.87 -10.23 6.25
N GLU A 164 6.60 -9.66 5.30
CA GLU A 164 8.04 -9.39 5.38
C GLU A 164 8.48 -8.72 6.71
N GLN A 165 7.62 -7.90 7.30
CA GLN A 165 7.87 -7.18 8.54
C GLN A 165 8.12 -8.10 9.75
N LYS A 166 7.63 -9.33 9.70
CA LYS A 166 7.78 -10.31 10.78
C LYS A 166 9.15 -11.02 10.76
N PHE A 167 9.97 -10.79 9.73
CA PHE A 167 11.30 -11.40 9.64
C PHE A 167 12.38 -10.52 10.28
N GLY A 168 13.30 -11.17 10.98
CA GLY A 168 14.46 -10.50 11.58
C GLY A 168 15.50 -10.05 10.54
N VAL A 169 16.40 -9.16 10.94
CA VAL A 169 17.43 -8.53 10.09
C VAL A 169 18.27 -9.57 9.34
N ASN A 170 18.72 -10.62 10.01
CA ASN A 170 19.56 -11.67 9.41
C ASN A 170 18.85 -12.43 8.25
N VAL A 171 17.53 -12.61 8.34
CA VAL A 171 16.75 -13.25 7.28
C VAL A 171 16.61 -12.28 6.11
N LYS A 172 16.33 -11.01 6.40
CA LYS A 172 16.19 -9.96 5.38
C LYS A 172 17.50 -9.77 4.58
N ASP A 173 18.64 -9.82 5.22
CA ASP A 173 19.93 -9.69 4.53
C ASP A 173 20.21 -10.88 3.59
N LYS A 174 19.86 -12.11 4.00
CA LYS A 174 19.94 -13.28 3.10
C LYS A 174 18.96 -13.18 1.94
N LEU A 175 17.75 -12.68 2.19
CA LEU A 175 16.73 -12.47 1.15
C LEU A 175 17.22 -11.46 0.11
N LYS A 176 17.89 -10.39 0.51
CA LYS A 176 18.48 -9.41 -0.40
C LYS A 176 19.43 -10.05 -1.41
N THR A 177 20.27 -10.98 -0.97
CA THR A 177 21.22 -11.69 -1.86
C THR A 177 20.48 -12.59 -2.86
N ILE A 178 19.43 -13.29 -2.44
CA ILE A 178 18.63 -14.13 -3.34
C ILE A 178 17.86 -13.26 -4.34
N SER A 179 17.34 -12.13 -3.90
CA SER A 179 16.50 -11.24 -4.70
C SER A 179 17.28 -10.39 -5.72
N GLU A 180 18.61 -10.43 -5.75
CA GLU A 180 19.41 -9.68 -6.75
C GLU A 180 19.09 -10.10 -8.18
N THR A 181 18.84 -11.39 -8.43
CA THR A 181 18.62 -11.96 -9.77
C THR A 181 17.27 -12.68 -9.95
N VAL A 182 16.47 -12.78 -8.88
CA VAL A 182 15.20 -13.52 -8.83
C VAL A 182 14.06 -12.54 -8.65
N ASP A 183 12.96 -12.74 -9.38
CA ASP A 183 11.73 -11.99 -9.17
C ASP A 183 11.25 -12.10 -7.73
N THR A 184 10.91 -10.97 -7.12
CA THR A 184 10.47 -10.92 -5.73
C THR A 184 9.12 -10.25 -5.62
N LEU A 185 8.13 -11.00 -5.12
CA LEU A 185 6.80 -10.53 -4.82
C LEU A 185 6.58 -10.51 -3.31
N THR A 186 6.36 -9.35 -2.73
CA THR A 186 6.08 -9.23 -1.30
C THR A 186 4.60 -8.93 -1.08
N LEU A 187 3.99 -9.64 -0.14
CA LEU A 187 2.60 -9.44 0.27
C LEU A 187 2.56 -8.85 1.68
N THR A 188 1.68 -7.91 1.93
CA THR A 188 1.44 -7.39 3.28
C THR A 188 0.02 -6.88 3.46
N ALA A 189 -0.53 -7.09 4.67
CA ALA A 189 -1.82 -6.50 5.04
C ALA A 189 -1.67 -5.03 5.47
N THR A 190 -0.60 -4.72 6.19
CA THR A 190 -0.28 -3.39 6.67
C THR A 190 1.19 -3.13 6.41
N PRO A 191 1.55 -2.36 5.39
CA PRO A 191 2.95 -2.04 5.18
C PRO A 191 3.49 -1.32 6.42
N ILE A 192 4.64 -1.79 6.93
CA ILE A 192 5.33 -1.00 7.95
C ILE A 192 5.62 0.38 7.34
N PRO A 193 5.53 1.46 8.13
CA PRO A 193 5.84 2.81 7.67
C PRO A 193 7.15 2.89 6.86
N ARG A 194 8.18 2.15 7.27
CA ARG A 194 9.46 2.07 6.57
C ARG A 194 9.37 1.43 5.17
N THR A 195 8.71 0.29 5.03
CA THR A 195 8.53 -0.40 3.74
C THR A 195 7.64 0.40 2.80
N LEU A 196 6.57 1.00 3.35
CA LEU A 196 5.68 1.89 2.62
C LEU A 196 6.42 3.14 2.14
N GLN A 197 7.23 3.75 2.99
CA GLN A 197 8.04 4.91 2.63
C GLN A 197 9.00 4.61 1.47
N PHE A 198 9.66 3.43 1.46
CA PHE A 198 10.52 3.03 0.34
C PHE A 198 9.75 2.82 -0.96
N SER A 199 8.54 2.26 -0.91
CA SER A 199 7.70 2.11 -2.09
C SER A 199 7.18 3.46 -2.59
N LEU A 200 6.78 4.36 -1.69
CA LEU A 200 6.39 5.73 -2.03
C LEU A 200 7.54 6.56 -2.61
N MET A 201 8.79 6.23 -2.28
CA MET A 201 10.01 6.82 -2.84
C MET A 201 10.39 6.22 -4.21
N ALA A 202 9.51 5.45 -4.86
CA ALA A 202 9.79 4.74 -6.10
C ALA A 202 11.06 3.85 -6.05
N ALA A 203 11.48 3.46 -4.85
CA ALA A 203 12.57 2.49 -4.66
C ALA A 203 12.08 1.05 -4.80
N ARG A 204 10.75 0.81 -4.79
CA ARG A 204 10.10 -0.48 -4.94
C ARG A 204 8.72 -0.28 -5.57
N ASP A 205 8.38 -1.13 -6.54
CA ASP A 205 7.07 -1.08 -7.18
C ASP A 205 5.94 -1.45 -6.21
N LEU A 206 4.81 -0.72 -6.28
CA LEU A 206 3.70 -0.85 -5.34
C LEU A 206 2.38 -1.03 -6.08
N SER A 207 1.64 -2.09 -5.71
CA SER A 207 0.23 -2.26 -6.08
C SER A 207 -0.63 -2.31 -4.82
N VAL A 208 -1.70 -1.53 -4.77
CA VAL A 208 -2.58 -1.42 -3.60
C VAL A 208 -3.96 -1.96 -3.92
N ILE A 209 -4.44 -2.93 -3.13
CA ILE A 209 -5.78 -3.50 -3.24
C ILE A 209 -6.64 -2.89 -2.14
N THR A 210 -7.45 -1.87 -2.50
CA THR A 210 -8.35 -1.15 -1.58
C THR A 210 -9.80 -1.55 -1.74
N THR A 211 -10.19 -2.14 -2.87
CA THR A 211 -11.57 -2.57 -3.12
C THR A 211 -11.83 -3.90 -2.43
N PRO A 212 -12.80 -3.96 -1.49
CA PRO A 212 -13.15 -5.21 -0.82
C PRO A 212 -13.81 -6.19 -1.79
N PRO A 213 -13.64 -7.51 -1.57
CA PRO A 213 -14.42 -8.52 -2.28
C PRO A 213 -15.93 -8.34 -2.04
N PRO A 214 -16.79 -8.72 -3.01
CA PRO A 214 -18.22 -8.66 -2.84
C PRO A 214 -18.70 -9.52 -1.65
N ASN A 215 -19.82 -9.15 -1.03
CA ASN A 215 -20.44 -9.85 0.11
C ASN A 215 -19.61 -9.88 1.40
N ARG A 216 -18.71 -8.93 1.60
CA ARG A 216 -17.97 -8.77 2.84
C ARG A 216 -18.51 -7.59 3.64
N TYR A 217 -18.81 -7.82 4.92
CA TYR A 217 -19.29 -6.79 5.83
C TYR A 217 -18.12 -6.11 6.55
N PRO A 218 -18.20 -4.79 6.80
CA PRO A 218 -17.27 -4.12 7.71
C PRO A 218 -17.34 -4.75 9.11
N ILE A 219 -16.21 -4.72 9.81
CA ILE A 219 -16.13 -5.21 11.19
C ILE A 219 -16.67 -4.10 12.09
N GLU A 220 -17.77 -4.39 12.78
CA GLU A 220 -18.36 -3.45 13.75
C GLU A 220 -17.42 -3.30 14.94
N THR A 221 -16.86 -2.10 15.08
CA THR A 221 -15.79 -1.83 16.05
C THR A 221 -16.35 -1.01 17.21
N HIS A 222 -16.16 -1.51 18.44
CA HIS A 222 -16.62 -0.89 19.67
C HIS A 222 -15.44 -0.60 20.60
N VAL A 223 -15.36 0.61 21.13
CA VAL A 223 -14.43 0.96 22.21
C VAL A 223 -15.22 0.96 23.51
N VAL A 224 -14.87 0.06 24.42
CA VAL A 224 -15.62 -0.19 25.65
C VAL A 224 -14.69 -0.22 26.87
N SER A 225 -15.22 0.15 28.02
CA SER A 225 -14.56 -0.16 29.30
C SER A 225 -14.76 -1.63 29.66
N PHE A 226 -13.87 -2.17 30.48
CA PHE A 226 -14.00 -3.56 30.92
C PHE A 226 -15.35 -3.78 31.64
N ASN A 227 -16.19 -4.65 31.06
CA ASN A 227 -17.51 -4.99 31.58
C ASN A 227 -17.81 -6.46 31.31
N GLU A 228 -18.03 -7.23 32.41
CA GLU A 228 -18.30 -8.66 32.36
C GLU A 228 -19.62 -8.99 31.64
N GLU A 229 -20.65 -8.13 31.74
CA GLU A 229 -21.93 -8.33 31.05
C GLU A 229 -21.76 -8.24 29.54
N THR A 230 -21.06 -7.21 29.06
CA THR A 230 -20.77 -7.05 27.63
C THR A 230 -19.99 -8.23 27.08
N ILE A 231 -19.00 -8.72 27.85
CA ILE A 231 -18.18 -9.90 27.45
C ILE A 231 -19.06 -11.16 27.40
N ARG A 232 -19.87 -11.41 28.42
CA ARG A 232 -20.79 -12.54 28.47
C ARG A 232 -21.75 -12.54 27.28
N ASP A 233 -22.42 -11.42 27.06
CA ASP A 233 -23.49 -11.32 26.05
C ASP A 233 -22.94 -11.48 24.64
N ALA A 234 -21.79 -10.87 24.33
CA ALA A 234 -21.16 -11.00 23.03
C ALA A 234 -20.59 -12.41 22.77
N ILE A 235 -20.00 -13.07 23.78
CA ILE A 235 -19.53 -14.45 23.66
C ILE A 235 -20.72 -15.41 23.48
N SER A 236 -21.78 -15.25 24.29
CA SER A 236 -22.98 -16.10 24.18
C SER A 236 -23.64 -15.96 22.81
N TYR A 237 -23.78 -14.73 22.33
CA TYR A 237 -24.32 -14.46 20.99
C TYR A 237 -23.50 -15.13 19.88
N GLU A 238 -22.16 -15.10 19.99
CA GLU A 238 -21.29 -15.73 18.99
C GLU A 238 -21.41 -17.25 19.00
N ILE A 239 -21.43 -17.86 20.17
CA ILE A 239 -21.57 -19.31 20.35
C ILE A 239 -22.94 -19.80 19.84
N GLU A 240 -24.03 -19.07 20.17
CA GLU A 240 -25.39 -19.42 19.74
C GLU A 240 -25.54 -19.47 18.22
N ARG A 241 -24.84 -18.59 17.50
CA ARG A 241 -24.82 -18.63 16.02
C ARG A 241 -23.77 -19.59 15.43
N GLY A 242 -23.12 -20.40 16.28
CA GLY A 242 -22.11 -21.39 15.87
C GLY A 242 -20.77 -20.77 15.45
N GLY A 243 -20.44 -19.57 15.93
CA GLY A 243 -19.17 -18.92 15.67
C GLY A 243 -18.16 -19.10 16.80
N GLN A 244 -16.97 -18.53 16.60
CA GLN A 244 -15.85 -18.60 17.54
C GLN A 244 -15.38 -17.21 17.95
N VAL A 245 -14.73 -17.11 19.09
CA VAL A 245 -14.28 -15.85 19.68
C VAL A 245 -12.78 -15.86 19.94
N PHE A 246 -12.09 -14.80 19.53
CA PHE A 246 -10.75 -14.49 20.00
C PHE A 246 -10.84 -13.55 21.21
N PHE A 247 -10.10 -13.85 22.26
CA PHE A 247 -9.89 -12.95 23.39
C PHE A 247 -8.41 -12.70 23.58
N ILE A 248 -7.95 -11.48 23.18
CA ILE A 248 -6.54 -11.11 23.26
C ILE A 248 -6.21 -10.52 24.61
N ASN A 249 -5.26 -11.16 25.30
CA ASN A 249 -4.74 -10.66 26.58
C ASN A 249 -3.22 -10.66 26.57
N ASN A 250 -2.60 -9.48 26.52
CA ASN A 250 -1.14 -9.34 26.32
C ASN A 250 -0.30 -9.65 27.57
N ARG A 251 -0.91 -10.16 28.64
CA ARG A 251 -0.20 -10.56 29.87
C ARG A 251 -0.36 -12.05 30.12
N ILE A 252 0.78 -12.75 30.13
CA ILE A 252 0.78 -14.21 30.39
C ILE A 252 0.41 -14.52 31.84
N GLU A 253 0.82 -13.65 32.78
CA GLU A 253 0.63 -13.84 34.22
C GLU A 253 -0.83 -14.05 34.60
N ASN A 254 -1.74 -13.27 34.03
CA ASN A 254 -3.18 -13.33 34.33
C ASN A 254 -4.03 -14.01 33.27
N ILE A 255 -3.43 -14.62 32.24
CA ILE A 255 -4.19 -15.22 31.12
C ILE A 255 -5.12 -16.36 31.59
N LYS A 256 -4.69 -17.12 32.60
CA LYS A 256 -5.50 -18.19 33.22
C LYS A 256 -6.68 -17.64 34.00
N GLU A 257 -6.51 -16.48 34.66
CA GLU A 257 -7.58 -15.79 35.40
C GLU A 257 -8.64 -15.28 34.43
N VAL A 258 -8.21 -14.68 33.31
CA VAL A 258 -9.12 -14.24 32.23
C VAL A 258 -9.88 -15.42 31.62
N ALA A 259 -9.23 -16.51 31.33
CA ALA A 259 -9.90 -17.72 30.83
C ALA A 259 -10.89 -18.31 31.85
N GLY A 260 -10.52 -18.35 33.14
CA GLY A 260 -11.40 -18.77 34.23
C GLY A 260 -12.59 -17.82 34.41
N MET A 261 -12.41 -16.53 34.23
CA MET A 261 -13.51 -15.55 34.22
C MET A 261 -14.49 -15.84 33.07
N ILE A 262 -14.00 -16.01 31.84
CA ILE A 262 -14.85 -16.32 30.68
C ILE A 262 -15.61 -17.63 30.91
N GLN A 263 -14.96 -18.66 31.44
CA GLN A 263 -15.60 -19.94 31.76
C GLN A 263 -16.71 -19.79 32.81
N ARG A 264 -16.56 -18.86 33.77
CA ARG A 264 -17.62 -18.57 34.79
C ARG A 264 -18.77 -17.79 34.17
N LEU A 265 -18.48 -16.83 33.28
CA LEU A 265 -19.48 -16.02 32.61
C LEU A 265 -20.33 -16.81 31.61
N VAL A 266 -19.71 -17.76 30.91
CA VAL A 266 -20.34 -18.63 29.91
C VAL A 266 -19.95 -20.09 30.20
N PRO A 267 -20.62 -20.78 31.14
CA PRO A 267 -20.22 -22.12 31.61
C PRO A 267 -20.17 -23.19 30.53
N GLY A 268 -20.98 -23.03 29.46
CA GLY A 268 -21.01 -23.99 28.34
C GLY A 268 -19.89 -23.82 27.31
N ALA A 269 -19.12 -22.72 27.39
CA ALA A 269 -18.07 -22.42 26.39
C ALA A 269 -16.81 -23.28 26.61
N LYS A 270 -16.25 -23.80 25.55
CA LYS A 270 -14.94 -24.48 25.55
C LYS A 270 -13.85 -23.44 25.35
N VAL A 271 -13.05 -23.19 26.38
CA VAL A 271 -12.02 -22.15 26.37
C VAL A 271 -10.63 -22.74 26.22
N GLY A 272 -9.93 -22.38 25.14
CA GLY A 272 -8.52 -22.67 24.91
C GLY A 272 -7.62 -21.52 25.37
N ILE A 273 -6.39 -21.84 25.82
CA ILE A 273 -5.40 -20.83 26.25
C ILE A 273 -4.12 -21.00 25.44
N GLY A 274 -3.68 -19.90 24.74
CA GLY A 274 -2.47 -19.88 23.93
C GLY A 274 -1.55 -18.70 24.25
N HIS A 275 -0.25 -18.95 24.46
CA HIS A 275 0.72 -17.88 24.69
C HIS A 275 2.12 -18.23 24.18
N GLY A 276 2.97 -17.24 23.93
CA GLY A 276 4.28 -17.40 23.30
C GLY A 276 5.31 -18.22 24.10
N GLN A 277 5.09 -18.45 25.40
CA GLN A 277 5.96 -19.31 26.22
C GLN A 277 5.58 -20.80 26.16
N MET A 278 4.47 -21.15 25.49
CA MET A 278 4.14 -22.54 25.26
C MET A 278 5.17 -23.20 24.34
N GLU A 279 5.38 -24.50 24.56
CA GLU A 279 6.13 -25.31 23.61
C GLU A 279 5.48 -25.19 22.21
N GLY A 280 6.31 -24.87 21.22
CA GLY A 280 5.79 -24.56 19.89
C GLY A 280 4.87 -25.63 19.31
N LYS A 281 5.11 -26.92 19.60
CA LYS A 281 4.25 -28.01 19.14
C LYS A 281 2.86 -27.97 19.78
N LYS A 282 2.78 -27.74 21.10
CA LYS A 282 1.51 -27.61 21.82
C LYS A 282 0.70 -26.40 21.38
N LEU A 283 1.39 -25.29 21.10
CA LEU A 283 0.74 -24.10 20.60
C LEU A 283 0.11 -24.34 19.23
N GLU A 284 0.84 -25.03 18.34
CA GLU A 284 0.37 -25.35 17.01
C GLU A 284 -0.80 -26.37 17.03
N GLU A 285 -0.73 -27.37 17.89
CA GLU A 285 -1.85 -28.31 18.12
C GLU A 285 -3.10 -27.57 18.61
N LEU A 286 -2.95 -26.65 19.57
CA LEU A 286 -4.05 -25.81 20.06
C LEU A 286 -4.67 -24.95 18.93
N MET A 287 -3.83 -24.35 18.08
CA MET A 287 -4.31 -23.50 17.00
C MET A 287 -5.04 -24.31 15.92
N LEU A 288 -4.57 -25.51 15.61
CA LEU A 288 -5.27 -26.44 14.71
C LEU A 288 -6.61 -26.87 15.29
N ALA A 289 -6.64 -27.26 16.56
CA ALA A 289 -7.87 -27.65 17.26
C ALA A 289 -8.89 -26.48 17.30
N PHE A 290 -8.42 -25.24 17.47
CA PHE A 290 -9.29 -24.07 17.37
C PHE A 290 -9.83 -23.85 15.95
N MET A 291 -9.00 -24.03 14.92
CA MET A 291 -9.46 -23.96 13.52
C MET A 291 -10.49 -25.04 13.17
N GLU A 292 -10.38 -26.22 13.79
CA GLU A 292 -11.31 -27.36 13.62
C GLU A 292 -12.59 -27.19 14.46
N GLY A 293 -12.69 -26.15 15.29
CA GLY A 293 -13.88 -25.85 16.08
C GLY A 293 -13.97 -26.62 17.40
N GLU A 294 -12.87 -27.19 17.91
CA GLU A 294 -12.85 -27.87 19.21
C GLU A 294 -13.01 -26.91 20.40
N PHE A 295 -12.68 -25.63 20.20
CA PHE A 295 -12.82 -24.56 21.17
C PHE A 295 -13.72 -23.45 20.63
N ASP A 296 -14.59 -22.90 21.48
CA ASP A 296 -15.48 -21.78 21.18
C ASP A 296 -14.76 -20.43 21.41
N VAL A 297 -13.91 -20.36 22.43
CA VAL A 297 -13.15 -19.15 22.77
C VAL A 297 -11.67 -19.48 22.87
N LEU A 298 -10.83 -18.71 22.19
CA LEU A 298 -9.39 -18.79 22.34
C LEU A 298 -8.89 -17.52 23.06
N VAL A 299 -8.43 -17.70 24.30
CA VAL A 299 -7.74 -16.65 25.07
C VAL A 299 -6.25 -16.73 24.74
N ALA A 300 -5.72 -15.68 24.13
CA ALA A 300 -4.36 -15.73 23.64
C ALA A 300 -3.61 -14.40 23.80
N THR A 301 -2.29 -14.46 23.80
CA THR A 301 -1.44 -13.27 23.61
C THR A 301 -1.43 -12.87 22.14
N THR A 302 -0.54 -11.96 21.73
CA THR A 302 -0.39 -11.48 20.35
C THR A 302 -0.01 -12.53 19.31
N ILE A 303 0.09 -13.81 19.69
CA ILE A 303 0.40 -14.92 18.78
C ILE A 303 -0.60 -15.03 17.60
N ILE A 304 -1.82 -14.55 17.78
CA ILE A 304 -2.88 -14.55 16.75
C ILE A 304 -2.56 -13.59 15.60
N GLU A 305 -1.76 -12.57 15.86
CA GLU A 305 -1.30 -11.60 14.86
C GLU A 305 -0.55 -12.25 13.68
N SER A 306 -0.06 -13.49 13.87
CA SER A 306 0.84 -14.18 12.94
C SER A 306 0.16 -14.88 11.75
N GLY A 307 -0.90 -14.31 11.18
CA GLY A 307 -1.45 -14.78 9.90
C GLY A 307 -2.51 -15.89 9.98
N LEU A 308 -2.97 -16.28 11.18
CA LEU A 308 -3.99 -17.32 11.34
C LEU A 308 -5.31 -16.94 10.66
N ASP A 309 -5.80 -17.84 9.82
CA ASP A 309 -7.12 -17.75 9.19
C ASP A 309 -8.09 -18.72 9.85
N VAL A 310 -9.07 -18.17 10.56
CA VAL A 310 -10.18 -18.91 11.15
C VAL A 310 -11.49 -18.31 10.66
N PRO A 311 -12.07 -18.86 9.57
CA PRO A 311 -13.25 -18.27 8.93
C PRO A 311 -14.47 -18.17 9.85
N ASN A 312 -14.56 -19.05 10.87
CA ASN A 312 -15.67 -19.08 11.81
C ASN A 312 -15.51 -18.14 13.02
N ALA A 313 -14.33 -17.50 13.18
CA ALA A 313 -14.12 -16.50 14.23
C ALA A 313 -14.67 -15.15 13.76
N ASN A 314 -15.77 -14.71 14.35
CA ASN A 314 -16.42 -13.45 13.97
C ASN A 314 -16.46 -12.42 15.10
N THR A 315 -15.99 -12.75 16.30
CA THR A 315 -15.88 -11.81 17.41
C THR A 315 -14.47 -11.81 17.99
N ILE A 316 -13.91 -10.62 18.22
CA ILE A 316 -12.61 -10.45 18.85
C ILE A 316 -12.68 -9.41 19.96
N PHE A 317 -12.14 -9.75 21.11
CA PHE A 317 -11.87 -8.84 22.23
C PHE A 317 -10.38 -8.56 22.30
N ILE A 318 -9.99 -7.30 22.45
CA ILE A 318 -8.59 -6.90 22.67
C ILE A 318 -8.51 -6.16 24.00
N ASN A 319 -8.02 -6.86 25.00
CA ASN A 319 -7.90 -6.34 26.36
C ASN A 319 -6.72 -5.36 26.47
N ASN A 320 -6.93 -4.23 27.15
CA ASN A 320 -5.97 -3.13 27.24
C ASN A 320 -5.46 -2.67 25.85
N ALA A 321 -6.39 -2.43 24.93
CA ALA A 321 -6.10 -2.05 23.55
C ALA A 321 -5.21 -0.79 23.43
N ASN A 322 -5.26 0.11 24.41
CA ASN A 322 -4.41 1.31 24.49
C ASN A 322 -2.90 1.02 24.53
N ASN A 323 -2.48 -0.21 24.87
CA ASN A 323 -1.08 -0.60 24.97
C ASN A 323 -0.50 -1.16 23.65
N PHE A 324 -1.32 -1.27 22.61
CA PHE A 324 -0.90 -1.82 21.32
C PHE A 324 -0.62 -0.73 20.28
N GLY A 325 0.19 -1.05 19.30
CA GLY A 325 0.39 -0.21 18.13
C GLY A 325 -0.85 -0.16 17.23
N LEU A 326 -0.98 0.91 16.44
CA LEU A 326 -2.11 1.09 15.54
C LEU A 326 -2.19 -0.03 14.48
N SER A 327 -1.05 -0.37 13.88
CA SER A 327 -0.93 -1.46 12.91
C SER A 327 -1.27 -2.83 13.53
N ASP A 328 -0.85 -3.08 14.79
CA ASP A 328 -1.13 -4.34 15.49
C ASP A 328 -2.63 -4.49 15.76
N LEU A 329 -3.28 -3.41 16.23
CA LEU A 329 -4.73 -3.40 16.47
C LEU A 329 -5.52 -3.63 15.18
N HIS A 330 -5.10 -3.00 14.08
CA HIS A 330 -5.71 -3.21 12.76
C HIS A 330 -5.54 -4.65 12.27
N GLN A 331 -4.35 -5.23 12.40
CA GLN A 331 -4.10 -6.64 12.04
C GLN A 331 -4.93 -7.60 12.87
N MET A 332 -5.02 -7.38 14.20
CA MET A 332 -5.85 -8.20 15.09
C MET A 332 -7.34 -8.06 14.76
N ARG A 333 -7.84 -6.83 14.51
CA ARG A 333 -9.21 -6.61 14.05
C ARG A 333 -9.49 -7.38 12.77
N GLY A 334 -8.58 -7.40 11.82
CA GLY A 334 -8.71 -8.14 10.57
C GLY A 334 -8.67 -9.68 10.70
N ARG A 335 -8.48 -10.23 11.91
CA ARG A 335 -8.56 -11.69 12.13
C ARG A 335 -9.99 -12.22 12.16
N VAL A 336 -10.98 -11.35 12.32
CA VAL A 336 -12.41 -11.67 12.22
C VAL A 336 -13.04 -11.07 10.96
N GLY A 337 -14.28 -11.44 10.64
CA GLY A 337 -14.99 -10.92 9.48
C GLY A 337 -14.49 -11.47 8.14
N ARG A 338 -14.07 -12.72 8.10
CA ARG A 338 -13.61 -13.41 6.88
C ARG A 338 -14.68 -14.26 6.21
N SER A 339 -15.88 -14.27 6.78
CA SER A 339 -17.06 -14.95 6.27
C SER A 339 -18.13 -13.93 5.87
N ASN A 340 -19.25 -14.42 5.36
CA ASN A 340 -20.46 -13.64 5.09
C ASN A 340 -21.29 -13.32 6.35
N LYS A 341 -20.74 -13.55 7.54
CA LYS A 341 -21.37 -13.24 8.83
C LYS A 341 -20.89 -11.88 9.33
N LYS A 342 -21.76 -11.14 10.01
CA LYS A 342 -21.41 -9.91 10.70
C LYS A 342 -20.37 -10.18 11.78
N ALA A 343 -19.31 -9.37 11.83
CA ALA A 343 -18.21 -9.53 12.75
C ALA A 343 -18.07 -8.33 13.70
N PHE A 344 -17.56 -8.59 14.90
CA PHE A 344 -17.46 -7.61 15.98
C PHE A 344 -16.04 -7.56 16.53
N CYS A 345 -15.55 -6.34 16.77
CA CYS A 345 -14.28 -6.09 17.43
C CYS A 345 -14.50 -5.18 18.64
N TYR A 346 -14.13 -5.66 19.83
CA TYR A 346 -14.23 -4.92 21.08
C TYR A 346 -12.83 -4.52 21.56
N PHE A 347 -12.52 -3.22 21.48
CA PHE A 347 -11.33 -2.65 22.12
C PHE A 347 -11.66 -2.31 23.58
N ILE A 348 -11.16 -3.13 24.50
CA ILE A 348 -11.31 -2.88 25.94
C ILE A 348 -10.21 -1.92 26.36
N THR A 349 -10.58 -0.75 26.85
CA THR A 349 -9.67 0.33 27.22
C THR A 349 -10.05 0.95 28.57
N PRO A 350 -9.11 1.59 29.27
CA PRO A 350 -9.47 2.51 30.34
C PRO A 350 -10.23 3.71 29.77
N PRO A 351 -10.89 4.52 30.60
CA PRO A 351 -11.53 5.77 30.17
C PRO A 351 -10.54 6.67 29.40
N TYR A 352 -11.05 7.42 28.42
CA TYR A 352 -10.21 8.31 27.59
C TYR A 352 -9.34 9.27 28.39
N SER A 353 -9.83 9.74 29.56
CA SER A 353 -9.08 10.63 30.48
C SER A 353 -7.82 9.98 31.08
N ALA A 354 -7.79 8.66 31.18
CA ALA A 354 -6.68 7.91 31.75
C ALA A 354 -5.68 7.40 30.67
N MET A 355 -5.95 7.63 29.38
CA MET A 355 -5.06 7.25 28.30
C MET A 355 -4.03 8.34 27.99
N THR A 356 -2.85 7.93 27.51
CA THR A 356 -1.87 8.85 26.91
C THR A 356 -2.44 9.46 25.62
N GLU A 357 -1.93 10.61 25.20
CA GLU A 357 -2.38 11.29 23.99
C GLU A 357 -2.22 10.42 22.75
N ASP A 358 -1.07 9.73 22.60
CA ASP A 358 -0.81 8.85 21.47
C ASP A 358 -1.72 7.62 21.46
N ALA A 359 -2.01 7.01 22.62
CA ALA A 359 -2.95 5.91 22.72
C ALA A 359 -4.36 6.35 22.29
N ARG A 360 -4.77 7.56 22.70
CA ARG A 360 -6.06 8.15 22.33
C ARG A 360 -6.14 8.38 20.81
N LYS A 361 -5.11 8.97 20.20
CA LYS A 361 -5.02 9.19 18.74
C LYS A 361 -5.12 7.86 17.97
N ARG A 362 -4.45 6.80 18.46
CA ARG A 362 -4.50 5.47 17.82
C ARG A 362 -5.90 4.85 17.87
N ILE A 363 -6.56 4.88 19.02
CA ILE A 363 -7.92 4.34 19.16
C ILE A 363 -8.91 5.13 18.30
N GLN A 364 -8.85 6.47 18.32
CA GLN A 364 -9.69 7.31 17.47
C GLN A 364 -9.47 7.05 15.97
N ALA A 365 -8.24 6.83 15.54
CA ALA A 365 -7.96 6.47 14.15
C ALA A 365 -8.64 5.15 13.74
N LEU A 366 -8.70 4.15 14.63
CA LEU A 366 -9.38 2.88 14.34
C LEU A 366 -10.90 2.99 14.28
N GLU A 367 -11.49 3.90 15.07
CA GLU A 367 -12.91 4.23 14.97
C GLU A 367 -13.23 4.96 13.66
N GLN A 368 -12.37 5.91 13.27
CA GLN A 368 -12.52 6.69 12.04
C GLN A 368 -12.35 5.83 10.78
N PHE A 369 -11.38 4.91 10.78
CA PHE A 369 -11.09 4.00 9.68
C PHE A 369 -11.72 2.62 9.91
N SER A 370 -13.05 2.58 10.05
CA SER A 370 -13.83 1.34 10.25
C SER A 370 -14.19 0.64 8.93
N GLU A 371 -14.12 1.34 7.80
CA GLU A 371 -14.44 0.80 6.49
C GLU A 371 -13.39 -0.22 6.00
N LEU A 372 -13.86 -1.15 5.17
CA LEU A 372 -12.98 -2.12 4.50
C LEU A 372 -12.05 -1.39 3.51
N GLY A 373 -10.80 -1.83 3.40
CA GLY A 373 -9.80 -1.23 2.52
C GLY A 373 -9.03 -0.07 3.16
N SER A 374 -9.25 0.22 4.44
CA SER A 374 -8.62 1.32 5.16
C SER A 374 -7.18 1.04 5.63
N GLY A 375 -6.64 -0.16 5.43
CA GLY A 375 -5.32 -0.55 5.94
C GLY A 375 -4.17 0.33 5.50
N PHE A 376 -4.21 0.81 4.26
CA PHE A 376 -3.23 1.77 3.76
C PHE A 376 -3.33 3.12 4.50
N ASN A 377 -4.54 3.65 4.70
CA ASN A 377 -4.77 4.90 5.41
C ASN A 377 -4.36 4.79 6.89
N ILE A 378 -4.61 3.62 7.50
CA ILE A 378 -4.16 3.32 8.87
C ILE A 378 -2.64 3.28 8.97
N ALA A 379 -1.95 2.69 7.98
CA ALA A 379 -0.49 2.69 7.94
C ALA A 379 0.08 4.11 7.80
N MET A 380 -0.54 4.96 6.97
CA MET A 380 -0.20 6.37 6.86
C MET A 380 -0.43 7.12 8.17
N LYS A 381 -1.55 6.84 8.85
CA LYS A 381 -1.87 7.48 10.15
C LYS A 381 -0.93 7.01 11.27
N ASP A 382 -0.50 5.74 11.24
CA ASP A 382 0.51 5.23 12.17
C ASP A 382 1.86 5.95 11.97
N LEU A 383 2.24 6.23 10.72
CA LEU A 383 3.42 7.03 10.38
C LEU A 383 3.33 8.45 10.94
N GLU A 384 2.18 9.11 10.78
CA GLU A 384 1.95 10.45 11.34
C GLU A 384 2.05 10.46 12.87
N ILE A 385 1.41 9.50 13.57
CA ILE A 385 1.38 9.44 15.04
C ILE A 385 2.77 9.13 15.62
N ARG A 386 3.51 8.21 15.01
CA ARG A 386 4.87 7.83 15.47
C ARG A 386 5.91 8.91 15.17
N GLY A 387 5.66 9.75 14.16
CA GLY A 387 6.69 10.61 13.59
C GLY A 387 7.77 9.82 12.85
N ALA A 388 8.52 10.45 11.94
CA ALA A 388 9.57 9.75 11.17
C ALA A 388 10.86 9.47 11.95
N GLY A 389 10.98 9.94 13.17
CA GLY A 389 12.21 9.84 13.94
C GLY A 389 12.64 8.42 14.26
N ASP A 390 11.69 7.52 14.42
CA ASP A 390 11.98 6.08 14.62
C ASP A 390 12.45 5.38 13.32
N LEU A 391 12.26 6.02 12.16
CA LEU A 391 12.55 5.44 10.84
C LEU A 391 13.98 5.71 10.36
N LEU A 392 14.56 6.83 10.76
CA LEU A 392 15.86 7.31 10.27
C LEU A 392 16.96 7.36 11.34
N GLY A 393 16.66 6.95 12.58
CA GLY A 393 17.54 7.05 13.75
C GLY A 393 17.15 8.22 14.65
N GLY A 394 17.41 8.08 15.94
CA GLY A 394 16.91 8.97 17.01
C GLY A 394 17.25 10.47 16.93
N GLU A 395 18.04 10.90 15.94
CA GLU A 395 18.42 12.30 15.76
C GLU A 395 17.43 13.14 14.95
N GLN A 396 16.41 12.51 14.29
CA GLN A 396 15.47 13.21 13.39
C GLN A 396 14.00 13.12 13.81
N SER A 397 13.71 12.71 15.05
CA SER A 397 12.34 12.41 15.53
C SER A 397 11.37 13.58 15.62
N GLY A 398 11.84 14.83 15.58
CA GLY A 398 10.98 16.02 15.67
C GLY A 398 10.45 16.55 14.34
N PHE A 399 11.13 16.29 13.25
CA PHE A 399 10.98 17.04 12.00
C PHE A 399 9.62 16.88 11.30
N ILE A 400 9.06 15.67 11.24
CA ILE A 400 7.76 15.45 10.55
C ILE A 400 6.59 16.05 11.32
N ASN A 401 6.64 16.03 12.66
CA ASN A 401 5.60 16.65 13.47
C ASN A 401 5.56 18.17 13.29
N GLU A 402 6.71 18.79 12.99
CA GLU A 402 6.81 20.24 12.80
C GLU A 402 6.42 20.69 11.39
N ILE A 403 6.84 19.95 10.34
CA ILE A 403 6.63 20.33 8.94
C ILE A 403 5.43 19.66 8.26
N GLY A 404 4.87 18.62 8.86
CA GLY A 404 3.81 17.77 8.28
C GLY A 404 4.33 16.74 7.28
N PHE A 405 3.56 15.65 7.14
CA PHE A 405 3.95 14.51 6.30
C PHE A 405 4.11 14.86 4.82
N ASP A 406 3.20 15.67 4.27
CA ASP A 406 3.23 16.06 2.84
C ASP A 406 4.48 16.85 2.49
N THR A 407 4.88 17.79 3.36
CA THR A 407 6.11 18.58 3.17
C THR A 407 7.35 17.68 3.29
N TYR A 408 7.37 16.76 4.25
CA TYR A 408 8.44 15.80 4.38
C TYR A 408 8.56 14.91 3.13
N GLN A 409 7.45 14.39 2.61
CA GLN A 409 7.45 13.58 1.39
C GLN A 409 7.97 14.37 0.18
N LYS A 410 7.60 15.64 0.07
CA LYS A 410 8.11 16.54 -0.99
C LYS A 410 9.62 16.68 -0.90
N ILE A 411 10.17 16.99 0.28
CA ILE A 411 11.62 17.14 0.49
C ILE A 411 12.36 15.84 0.18
N MET A 412 11.80 14.70 0.59
CA MET A 412 12.41 13.39 0.32
C MET A 412 12.41 13.06 -1.17
N ASN A 413 11.33 13.34 -1.88
CA ASN A 413 11.26 13.13 -3.33
C ASN A 413 12.28 14.02 -4.07
N GLU A 414 12.42 15.28 -3.66
CA GLU A 414 13.43 16.20 -4.21
C GLU A 414 14.86 15.67 -3.98
N ALA A 415 15.17 15.19 -2.78
CA ALA A 415 16.48 14.63 -2.46
C ALA A 415 16.77 13.33 -3.25
N ILE A 416 15.77 12.47 -3.47
CA ILE A 416 15.91 11.26 -4.28
C ILE A 416 16.19 11.59 -5.74
N GLU A 417 15.51 12.59 -6.28
CA GLU A 417 15.78 13.02 -7.65
C GLU A 417 17.15 13.64 -7.81
N GLU A 418 17.58 14.44 -6.82
CA GLU A 418 18.95 14.96 -6.78
C GLU A 418 20.00 13.83 -6.77
N LEU A 419 19.77 12.76 -6.00
CA LEU A 419 20.63 11.57 -6.00
C LEU A 419 20.61 10.83 -7.35
N LYS A 420 19.43 10.69 -7.97
CA LYS A 420 19.30 10.07 -9.31
C LYS A 420 20.03 10.88 -10.38
N GLU A 421 20.02 12.20 -10.28
CA GLU A 421 20.67 13.09 -11.23
C GLU A 421 22.19 13.19 -11.04
N ASN A 422 22.68 13.13 -9.81
CA ASN A 422 24.09 13.36 -9.50
C ASN A 422 24.89 12.04 -9.31
N GLU A 423 24.46 11.19 -8.36
CA GLU A 423 25.23 9.99 -8.01
C GLU A 423 24.89 8.78 -8.90
N PHE A 424 23.68 8.75 -9.47
CA PHE A 424 23.19 7.60 -10.25
C PHE A 424 22.77 8.00 -11.67
N ALA A 425 23.31 9.09 -12.20
CA ALA A 425 22.95 9.63 -13.51
C ALA A 425 23.06 8.58 -14.66
N GLU A 426 24.08 7.73 -14.63
CA GLU A 426 24.29 6.67 -15.63
C GLU A 426 23.19 5.60 -15.56
N LEU A 427 22.70 5.29 -14.34
CA LEU A 427 21.69 4.26 -14.10
C LEU A 427 20.27 4.67 -14.49
N TYR A 428 20.01 5.97 -14.41
CA TYR A 428 18.72 6.58 -14.72
C TYR A 428 18.75 7.42 -15.99
N ALA A 429 19.72 7.18 -16.87
CA ALA A 429 19.90 7.95 -18.09
C ALA A 429 18.63 8.00 -18.98
N GLU A 430 17.87 6.91 -19.05
CA GLU A 430 16.60 6.84 -19.80
C GLU A 430 15.47 7.65 -19.12
N GLU A 431 15.45 7.74 -17.78
CA GLU A 431 14.49 8.56 -17.02
C GLU A 431 14.90 10.04 -16.99
N ASN A 432 16.18 10.32 -17.15
CA ASN A 432 16.78 11.65 -17.19
C ASN A 432 16.81 12.25 -18.60
N ASP A 433 16.07 11.68 -19.56
CA ASP A 433 15.99 12.22 -20.91
C ASP A 433 15.44 13.66 -20.85
N VAL A 434 16.28 14.61 -21.25
CA VAL A 434 16.06 16.06 -21.10
C VAL A 434 14.79 16.53 -21.82
N GLU A 435 14.33 15.78 -22.83
CA GLU A 435 13.10 16.10 -23.58
C GLU A 435 11.81 15.72 -22.86
N THR A 436 11.84 14.72 -21.96
CA THR A 436 10.66 14.25 -21.21
C THR A 436 10.56 14.82 -19.80
N LYS A 437 11.63 15.45 -19.31
CA LYS A 437 11.73 15.96 -17.94
C LYS A 437 10.72 17.09 -17.65
N GLU A 438 9.99 16.97 -16.55
CA GLU A 438 9.20 18.08 -15.98
C GLU A 438 10.11 18.99 -15.16
N PHE A 439 10.51 20.12 -15.74
CA PHE A 439 11.39 21.11 -15.09
C PHE A 439 10.68 21.93 -14.00
N VAL A 440 9.34 22.00 -14.05
CA VAL A 440 8.52 22.75 -13.08
C VAL A 440 7.44 21.83 -12.54
N LYS A 441 7.58 21.43 -11.27
CA LYS A 441 6.65 20.48 -10.60
C LYS A 441 5.46 21.17 -9.95
N ASP A 442 5.63 22.40 -9.48
CA ASP A 442 4.56 23.15 -8.81
C ASP A 442 4.50 24.58 -9.34
N ILE A 443 3.36 24.93 -9.92
CA ILE A 443 3.13 26.24 -10.50
C ILE A 443 2.19 27.02 -9.62
N GLN A 444 2.62 28.22 -9.25
CA GLN A 444 1.77 29.17 -8.56
C GLN A 444 0.92 29.96 -9.58
N ILE A 445 -0.40 29.80 -9.52
CA ILE A 445 -1.35 30.64 -10.26
C ILE A 445 -1.97 31.65 -9.31
N ASP A 446 -1.78 32.94 -9.61
CA ASP A 446 -2.34 34.07 -8.87
C ASP A 446 -3.31 34.79 -9.78
N THR A 447 -4.59 34.85 -9.45
CA THR A 447 -5.65 35.37 -10.29
C THR A 447 -6.66 36.19 -9.49
N ASP A 448 -7.29 37.16 -10.15
CA ASP A 448 -8.44 37.90 -9.63
C ASP A 448 -9.80 37.27 -10.01
N PHE A 449 -9.79 36.09 -10.67
CA PHE A 449 -10.99 35.34 -10.98
C PHE A 449 -11.36 34.38 -9.85
N GLU A 450 -12.67 34.17 -9.63
CA GLU A 450 -13.16 33.17 -8.72
C GLU A 450 -12.92 31.77 -9.30
N THR A 451 -12.04 31.00 -8.61
CA THR A 451 -11.68 29.62 -8.96
C THR A 451 -11.96 28.71 -7.75
N LEU A 452 -13.23 28.36 -7.56
CA LEU A 452 -13.67 27.59 -6.39
C LEU A 452 -14.93 26.79 -6.71
N PHE A 453 -15.24 25.79 -5.87
CA PHE A 453 -16.56 25.18 -5.79
C PHE A 453 -17.47 26.04 -4.91
N PRO A 454 -18.49 26.72 -5.46
CA PRO A 454 -19.40 27.57 -4.68
C PRO A 454 -20.16 26.77 -3.61
N ASP A 455 -20.46 27.40 -2.48
CA ASP A 455 -21.24 26.80 -1.39
C ASP A 455 -22.64 26.36 -1.84
N GLU A 456 -23.21 27.08 -2.79
CA GLU A 456 -24.51 26.75 -3.40
C GLU A 456 -24.46 25.50 -4.27
N TYR A 457 -23.31 25.17 -4.83
CA TYR A 457 -23.11 23.98 -5.67
C TYR A 457 -22.77 22.74 -4.85
N ILE A 458 -21.92 22.87 -3.83
CA ILE A 458 -21.54 21.79 -2.90
C ILE A 458 -21.66 22.30 -1.46
N ASN A 459 -22.79 22.07 -0.84
CA ASN A 459 -23.12 22.59 0.49
C ASN A 459 -22.28 21.97 1.63
N ASN A 460 -21.85 20.69 1.47
CA ASN A 460 -21.10 19.98 2.48
C ASN A 460 -19.61 20.36 2.42
N ILE A 461 -19.10 20.99 3.49
CA ILE A 461 -17.69 21.42 3.59
C ILE A 461 -16.71 20.26 3.48
N THR A 462 -16.99 19.15 4.16
CA THR A 462 -16.11 17.96 4.15
C THR A 462 -16.03 17.36 2.75
N GLU A 463 -17.15 17.26 2.06
CA GLU A 463 -17.23 16.75 0.70
C GLU A 463 -16.51 17.68 -0.29
N ARG A 464 -16.67 18.98 -0.12
CA ARG A 464 -15.98 19.99 -0.93
C ARG A 464 -14.46 19.92 -0.76
N LEU A 465 -13.96 19.74 0.48
CA LEU A 465 -12.53 19.55 0.75
C LEU A 465 -12.01 18.24 0.12
N ASN A 466 -12.77 17.16 0.20
CA ASN A 466 -12.40 15.90 -0.44
C ASN A 466 -12.29 16.04 -1.97
N LEU A 467 -13.19 16.79 -2.59
CA LEU A 467 -13.15 17.05 -4.04
C LEU A 467 -11.98 17.95 -4.44
N TYR A 468 -11.57 18.94 -3.62
CA TYR A 468 -10.34 19.68 -3.86
C TYR A 468 -9.10 18.79 -3.76
N ASN A 469 -9.04 17.88 -2.78
CA ASN A 469 -7.95 16.93 -2.65
C ASN A 469 -7.91 15.96 -3.84
N GLU A 470 -9.05 15.43 -4.27
CA GLU A 470 -9.16 14.59 -5.45
C GLU A 470 -8.68 15.33 -6.71
N LEU A 471 -9.14 16.56 -6.91
CA LEU A 471 -8.73 17.42 -8.04
C LEU A 471 -7.22 17.68 -8.07
N ASN A 472 -6.61 17.89 -6.91
CA ASN A 472 -5.17 18.15 -6.80
C ASN A 472 -4.30 16.94 -7.18
N LEU A 473 -4.84 15.72 -7.05
CA LEU A 473 -4.16 14.47 -7.41
C LEU A 473 -4.33 14.08 -8.89
N ILE A 474 -5.27 14.71 -9.59
CA ILE A 474 -5.56 14.37 -11.00
C ILE A 474 -4.38 14.76 -11.91
N LYS A 475 -3.93 13.79 -12.68
CA LYS A 475 -2.95 13.98 -13.75
C LYS A 475 -3.58 13.60 -15.09
N GLY A 476 -3.47 14.50 -16.08
CA GLY A 476 -3.90 14.28 -17.45
C GLY A 476 -5.39 14.57 -17.73
N GLU A 477 -5.67 14.92 -18.98
CA GLU A 477 -6.98 15.39 -19.44
C GLU A 477 -8.09 14.35 -19.28
N ALA A 478 -7.82 13.09 -19.62
CA ALA A 478 -8.82 12.01 -19.56
C ALA A 478 -9.37 11.77 -18.13
N ASN A 479 -8.52 11.94 -17.11
CA ASN A 479 -8.95 11.80 -15.71
C ASN A 479 -9.70 13.04 -15.24
N LEU A 480 -9.34 14.23 -15.73
CA LEU A 480 -10.04 15.47 -15.42
C LEU A 480 -11.43 15.48 -16.05
N GLU A 481 -11.60 14.97 -17.27
CA GLU A 481 -12.92 14.80 -17.92
C GLU A 481 -13.81 13.83 -17.14
N LYS A 482 -13.26 12.71 -16.65
CA LYS A 482 -14.00 11.78 -15.77
C LYS A 482 -14.45 12.44 -14.47
N PHE A 483 -13.59 13.25 -13.89
CA PHE A 483 -13.90 14.00 -12.68
C PHE A 483 -15.00 15.06 -12.95
N GLU A 484 -14.92 15.75 -14.08
CA GLU A 484 -15.92 16.70 -14.54
C GLU A 484 -17.29 16.02 -14.71
N GLN A 485 -17.36 14.85 -15.37
CA GLN A 485 -18.59 14.06 -15.49
C GLN A 485 -19.13 13.62 -14.13
N LYS A 486 -18.26 13.15 -13.23
CA LYS A 486 -18.62 12.80 -11.85
C LYS A 486 -19.28 13.97 -11.09
N LEU A 487 -18.76 15.19 -11.27
CA LEU A 487 -19.35 16.38 -10.66
C LEU A 487 -20.73 16.69 -11.24
N ILE A 488 -20.89 16.60 -12.56
CA ILE A 488 -22.15 16.84 -13.24
C ILE A 488 -23.20 15.80 -12.82
N ASP A 489 -22.84 14.54 -12.74
CA ASP A 489 -23.75 13.45 -12.35
C ASP A 489 -24.24 13.59 -10.90
N ARG A 490 -23.39 14.10 -10.01
CA ARG A 490 -23.71 14.21 -8.58
C ARG A 490 -24.36 15.53 -8.16
N PHE A 491 -23.96 16.63 -8.79
CA PHE A 491 -24.33 17.97 -8.34
C PHE A 491 -25.02 18.80 -9.45
N GLY A 492 -25.17 18.25 -10.66
CA GLY A 492 -25.74 18.96 -11.79
C GLY A 492 -24.75 19.82 -12.57
N ALA A 493 -25.27 20.74 -13.39
CA ALA A 493 -24.45 21.56 -14.28
C ALA A 493 -23.40 22.40 -13.54
N LEU A 494 -22.16 22.41 -14.05
CA LEU A 494 -21.05 23.14 -13.46
C LEU A 494 -21.27 24.66 -13.48
N PRO A 495 -21.16 25.34 -12.33
CA PRO A 495 -21.19 26.79 -12.28
C PRO A 495 -19.90 27.41 -12.85
N LYS A 496 -19.95 28.66 -13.27
CA LYS A 496 -18.79 29.37 -13.87
C LYS A 496 -17.52 29.31 -13.02
N PRO A 497 -17.54 29.50 -11.68
CA PRO A 497 -16.33 29.39 -10.87
C PRO A 497 -15.73 27.97 -10.85
N ALA A 498 -16.56 26.91 -10.89
CA ALA A 498 -16.09 25.53 -10.96
C ALA A 498 -15.43 25.24 -12.33
N ILE A 499 -16.01 25.71 -13.42
CA ILE A 499 -15.39 25.62 -14.76
C ILE A 499 -14.03 26.36 -14.78
N ALA A 500 -13.98 27.55 -14.17
CA ALA A 500 -12.75 28.31 -14.07
C ALA A 500 -11.69 27.56 -13.23
N LEU A 501 -12.08 26.87 -12.17
CA LEU A 501 -11.21 26.02 -11.37
C LEU A 501 -10.63 24.85 -12.17
N LEU A 502 -11.45 24.09 -12.92
CA LEU A 502 -10.99 22.99 -13.78
C LEU A 502 -10.03 23.51 -14.86
N ASN A 503 -10.35 24.65 -15.48
CA ASN A 503 -9.47 25.25 -16.47
C ASN A 503 -8.18 25.83 -15.87
N SER A 504 -8.16 26.20 -14.59
CA SER A 504 -6.92 26.57 -13.91
C SER A 504 -5.97 25.37 -13.74
N VAL A 505 -6.51 24.16 -13.55
CA VAL A 505 -5.71 22.92 -13.54
C VAL A 505 -5.12 22.64 -14.93
N ARG A 506 -5.90 22.76 -15.99
CA ARG A 506 -5.42 22.66 -17.38
C ARG A 506 -4.34 23.68 -17.68
N LEU A 507 -4.55 24.91 -17.22
CA LEU A 507 -3.57 26.01 -17.35
C LEU A 507 -2.27 25.69 -16.61
N LYS A 508 -2.37 25.09 -15.41
CA LYS A 508 -1.22 24.64 -14.62
C LYS A 508 -0.36 23.65 -15.42
N TRP A 509 -0.97 22.62 -16.02
CA TRP A 509 -0.24 21.64 -16.82
C TRP A 509 0.43 22.25 -18.06
N LYS A 510 -0.28 23.10 -18.78
CA LYS A 510 0.29 23.79 -19.96
C LYS A 510 1.42 24.73 -19.58
N ALA A 511 1.27 25.49 -18.51
CA ALA A 511 2.30 26.39 -18.03
C ALA A 511 3.56 25.62 -17.55
N SER A 512 3.40 24.45 -16.91
CA SER A 512 4.50 23.55 -16.54
C SER A 512 5.28 23.10 -17.79
N SER A 513 4.57 22.67 -18.82
CA SER A 513 5.21 22.23 -20.06
C SER A 513 6.00 23.34 -20.78
N LEU A 514 5.66 24.59 -20.54
CA LEU A 514 6.38 25.77 -21.07
C LEU A 514 7.53 26.25 -20.15
N GLY A 515 7.75 25.62 -18.99
CA GLY A 515 8.78 26.00 -18.03
C GLY A 515 8.45 27.26 -17.21
N LEU A 516 7.16 27.52 -16.97
CA LEU A 516 6.72 28.64 -16.14
C LEU A 516 6.55 28.18 -14.67
N GLU A 517 7.21 28.85 -13.74
CA GLU A 517 7.08 28.61 -12.28
C GLU A 517 5.87 29.33 -11.67
N LYS A 518 5.51 30.46 -12.24
CA LYS A 518 4.42 31.29 -11.73
C LYS A 518 3.66 31.97 -12.88
N VAL A 519 2.32 31.97 -12.75
CA VAL A 519 1.43 32.68 -13.68
C VAL A 519 0.56 33.64 -12.87
N ILE A 520 0.58 34.92 -13.25
CA ILE A 520 -0.26 35.97 -12.65
C ILE A 520 -1.26 36.43 -13.70
N ILE A 521 -2.55 36.35 -13.39
CA ILE A 521 -3.63 36.83 -14.28
C ILE A 521 -4.45 37.85 -13.52
N LYS A 522 -4.13 39.14 -13.75
CA LYS A 522 -4.80 40.26 -13.06
C LYS A 522 -5.00 41.42 -14.00
N GLN A 523 -6.09 42.15 -13.80
CA GLN A 523 -6.39 43.38 -14.54
C GLN A 523 -6.32 43.22 -16.07
N GLY A 524 -6.78 42.07 -16.57
CA GLY A 524 -6.79 41.78 -18.01
C GLY A 524 -5.42 41.47 -18.63
N LYS A 525 -4.39 41.23 -17.82
CA LYS A 525 -3.06 40.80 -18.25
C LYS A 525 -2.69 39.48 -17.66
N MET A 526 -1.97 38.66 -18.44
CA MET A 526 -1.34 37.44 -17.94
C MET A 526 0.18 37.57 -18.04
N ILE A 527 0.87 37.25 -16.95
CA ILE A 527 2.34 37.28 -16.83
C ILE A 527 2.81 35.91 -16.35
N GLY A 528 3.51 35.18 -17.21
CA GLY A 528 4.21 33.94 -16.87
C GLY A 528 5.67 34.22 -16.50
N TYR A 529 6.15 33.67 -15.41
CA TYR A 529 7.53 33.73 -14.95
C TYR A 529 8.22 32.44 -15.27
N PHE A 530 9.25 32.45 -16.09
CA PHE A 530 10.10 31.28 -16.36
C PHE A 530 10.92 30.88 -15.12
N ILE A 531 11.51 29.69 -15.17
CA ILE A 531 12.38 29.14 -14.14
C ILE A 531 13.39 30.18 -13.67
N SER A 532 13.53 30.29 -12.35
CA SER A 532 14.39 31.32 -11.73
C SER A 532 15.88 31.03 -11.92
N ASP A 533 16.26 29.77 -11.97
CA ASP A 533 17.65 29.36 -12.20
C ASP A 533 18.00 29.47 -13.70
N GLN A 534 18.82 30.45 -14.03
CA GLN A 534 19.29 30.66 -15.39
C GLN A 534 20.29 29.62 -15.90
N GLN A 535 20.89 28.82 -14.97
CA GLN A 535 21.77 27.72 -15.33
C GLN A 535 21.00 26.41 -15.55
N SER A 536 19.68 26.41 -15.36
CA SER A 536 18.82 25.24 -15.59
C SER A 536 18.97 24.72 -17.02
N ASN A 537 19.12 23.40 -17.14
CA ASN A 537 19.16 22.71 -18.41
C ASN A 537 17.91 22.98 -19.28
N PHE A 538 16.81 23.46 -18.69
CA PHE A 538 15.60 23.85 -19.41
C PHE A 538 15.89 24.83 -20.54
N TYR A 539 16.73 25.83 -20.30
CA TYR A 539 17.06 26.88 -21.28
C TYR A 539 17.88 26.38 -22.48
N GLN A 540 18.45 25.15 -22.38
CA GLN A 540 19.18 24.48 -23.44
C GLN A 540 18.32 23.47 -24.22
N THR A 541 17.05 23.25 -23.80
CA THR A 541 16.15 22.26 -24.42
C THR A 541 15.55 22.75 -25.74
N ASN A 542 15.22 21.80 -26.62
CA ASN A 542 14.42 22.07 -27.81
C ASN A 542 13.05 22.68 -27.49
N ARG A 543 12.50 22.38 -26.30
CA ARG A 543 11.24 22.97 -25.82
C ARG A 543 11.35 24.48 -25.66
N PHE A 544 12.38 24.96 -24.97
CA PHE A 544 12.58 26.40 -24.80
C PHE A 544 12.82 27.10 -26.14
N MET A 545 13.60 26.47 -27.04
CA MET A 545 13.83 27.05 -28.39
C MET A 545 12.53 27.16 -29.20
N LYS A 546 11.63 26.16 -29.11
CA LYS A 546 10.30 26.25 -29.74
C LYS A 546 9.45 27.37 -29.15
N VAL A 547 9.48 27.56 -27.82
CA VAL A 547 8.79 28.68 -27.15
C VAL A 547 9.30 30.01 -27.69
N VAL A 548 10.61 30.21 -27.77
CA VAL A 548 11.22 31.43 -28.30
C VAL A 548 10.83 31.66 -29.77
N GLN A 549 10.88 30.63 -30.62
CA GLN A 549 10.44 30.73 -32.02
C GLN A 549 8.96 31.12 -32.14
N CYS A 550 8.10 30.47 -31.33
CA CYS A 550 6.68 30.77 -31.35
C CYS A 550 6.38 32.20 -30.89
N ILE A 551 7.11 32.72 -29.90
CA ILE A 551 7.00 34.10 -29.45
C ILE A 551 7.45 35.09 -30.54
N GLN A 552 8.52 34.79 -31.27
CA GLN A 552 8.99 35.60 -32.38
C GLN A 552 7.97 35.67 -33.53
N GLN A 553 7.30 34.56 -33.83
CA GLN A 553 6.26 34.50 -34.86
C GLN A 553 4.95 35.17 -34.43
N ASN A 554 4.63 35.18 -33.12
CA ASN A 554 3.39 35.70 -32.54
C ASN A 554 3.59 36.96 -31.68
N GLY A 555 4.50 37.85 -32.06
CA GLY A 555 4.84 39.08 -31.32
C GLY A 555 3.67 40.02 -31.04
N ASN A 556 2.56 39.87 -31.78
CA ASN A 556 1.31 40.63 -31.56
C ASN A 556 0.46 40.02 -30.40
N ILE A 557 0.67 38.76 -30.01
CA ILE A 557 -0.12 38.05 -29.01
C ILE A 557 0.61 38.00 -27.67
N CYS A 558 1.92 37.77 -27.70
CA CYS A 558 2.75 37.67 -26.52
C CYS A 558 4.09 38.41 -26.67
N LYS A 559 4.63 38.85 -25.55
CA LYS A 559 5.92 39.54 -25.49
C LYS A 559 6.80 38.93 -24.41
N MET A 560 8.04 38.63 -24.75
CA MET A 560 9.07 38.27 -23.78
C MET A 560 9.75 39.53 -23.24
N LYS A 561 9.93 39.60 -21.94
CA LYS A 561 10.59 40.71 -21.24
C LYS A 561 11.53 40.15 -20.18
N GLU A 562 12.61 40.86 -19.96
CA GLU A 562 13.50 40.66 -18.83
C GLU A 562 13.14 41.60 -17.70
N LYS A 563 13.15 41.10 -16.48
CA LYS A 563 12.90 41.92 -15.28
C LYS A 563 13.92 41.58 -14.19
N GLN A 564 14.58 42.61 -13.68
CA GLN A 564 15.41 42.48 -12.50
C GLN A 564 14.52 42.28 -11.27
N THR A 565 14.71 41.16 -10.55
CA THR A 565 14.02 40.89 -9.28
C THR A 565 15.04 40.85 -8.14
N LYS A 566 14.57 40.78 -6.88
CA LYS A 566 15.46 40.67 -5.71
C LYS A 566 16.36 39.41 -5.79
N ASN A 567 15.93 38.37 -6.53
CA ASN A 567 16.61 37.08 -6.68
C ASN A 567 17.34 36.94 -8.03
N GLY A 568 17.59 38.04 -8.76
CA GLY A 568 18.28 38.02 -10.06
C GLY A 568 17.40 38.42 -11.25
N LEU A 569 17.95 38.26 -12.45
CA LEU A 569 17.26 38.55 -13.71
C LEU A 569 16.25 37.43 -13.99
N ARG A 570 14.99 37.75 -14.29
CA ARG A 570 13.96 36.79 -14.66
C ARG A 570 13.37 37.07 -16.04
N LEU A 571 13.18 36.01 -16.82
CA LEU A 571 12.43 36.06 -18.07
C LEU A 571 10.93 35.99 -17.78
N LEU A 572 10.18 36.87 -18.42
CA LEU A 572 8.73 36.98 -18.31
C LEU A 572 8.07 36.82 -19.67
N LEU A 573 6.97 36.12 -19.70
CA LEU A 573 6.07 36.01 -20.84
C LEU A 573 4.79 36.83 -20.54
N THR A 574 4.47 37.81 -21.34
CA THR A 574 3.33 38.72 -21.09
C THR A 574 2.31 38.66 -22.22
N PHE A 575 1.03 38.59 -21.82
CA PHE A 575 -0.13 38.63 -22.72
C PHE A 575 -1.07 39.75 -22.28
N ASP A 576 -1.60 40.47 -23.24
CA ASP A 576 -2.59 41.52 -23.01
C ASP A 576 -4.02 40.98 -23.33
N ASN A 577 -5.05 41.64 -22.82
CA ASN A 577 -6.48 41.36 -23.05
C ASN A 577 -6.93 39.94 -22.56
N VAL A 578 -6.42 39.48 -21.43
CA VAL A 578 -6.81 38.19 -20.80
C VAL A 578 -7.92 38.43 -19.78
N LYS A 579 -9.18 38.27 -20.19
CA LYS A 579 -10.36 38.57 -19.39
C LYS A 579 -11.00 37.31 -18.71
N THR A 580 -10.51 36.13 -18.98
CA THR A 580 -10.99 34.86 -18.39
C THR A 580 -9.86 33.83 -18.36
N ILE A 581 -9.99 32.81 -17.49
CA ILE A 581 -9.04 31.70 -17.44
C ILE A 581 -9.07 30.90 -18.75
N ASN A 582 -10.25 30.75 -19.37
CA ASN A 582 -10.37 30.08 -20.67
C ASN A 582 -9.54 30.80 -21.74
N LYS A 583 -9.54 32.17 -21.73
CA LYS A 583 -8.71 32.95 -22.65
C LYS A 583 -7.23 32.80 -22.37
N ALA A 584 -6.84 32.70 -21.09
CA ALA A 584 -5.46 32.43 -20.70
C ALA A 584 -4.99 31.06 -21.23
N LEU A 585 -5.83 30.01 -21.03
CA LEU A 585 -5.58 28.68 -21.53
C LEU A 585 -5.45 28.62 -23.06
N GLU A 586 -6.35 29.28 -23.78
CA GLU A 586 -6.31 29.38 -25.25
C GLU A 586 -5.00 30.05 -25.75
N LEU A 587 -4.57 31.11 -25.09
CA LEU A 587 -3.34 31.83 -25.47
C LEU A 587 -2.08 31.03 -25.20
N ILE A 588 -2.00 30.34 -24.04
CA ILE A 588 -0.87 29.46 -23.71
C ILE A 588 -0.83 28.24 -24.65
N SER A 589 -1.98 27.71 -25.04
CA SER A 589 -2.04 26.55 -25.95
C SER A 589 -1.62 26.85 -27.39
N LYS A 590 -1.43 28.11 -27.75
CA LYS A 590 -0.92 28.53 -29.06
C LYS A 590 0.61 28.65 -29.12
N ILE A 591 1.26 28.53 -27.98
CA ILE A 591 2.71 28.52 -27.82
C ILE A 591 3.20 27.07 -27.72
#